data_7bc5ee108ce3b13a5cce8bee5b7a7d9b
#
_entry.id   7bc5ee108ce3b13a5cce8bee5b7a7d9b
#
_cell.length_a   1.000
_cell.length_b   1.000
_cell.length_c   1.000
_cell.angle_alpha   90.00
_cell.angle_beta   90.00
_cell.angle_gamma   90.00
#
_symmetry.space_group_name_H-M   'P 1'
#
loop_
_entity.id
_entity.type
_entity.pdbx_description
1 polymer ?
#
loop_
_entity_poly.entity_id
_entity_poly.type
_entity_poly.pdbx_seq_one_letter_code
_entity_poly.pdbx_strand_id
1 'polypeptide(L)'
;MPEAALAALEGKLDASGRRFAIVVSRFNSFITERLLLSACDGLLRTGARKTDIDVVRVPGAFEIPTISRSLASTGKYHAIICIGCLLRGDTAHYDVIVNEVTRGIGQSAQETGVPHAFGVLTCDTLEQAIDRAGLKMGNKGFEAALAAVEMASLKAAIGLPASAGKKNQAGDGSRVPRKKLPQRRSR
;
A
#
# COMPACT_ATOMS: atom_id res chain seq x y z
N MET A 1 -2.00 -46.24 5.00
CA MET A 1 -0.96 -45.22 5.27
C MET A 1 -1.65 -43.89 5.41
N PRO A 2 -1.63 -43.21 6.57
CA PRO A 2 -2.12 -41.84 6.59
C PRO A 2 -1.18 -41.02 5.72
N GLU A 3 -1.76 -40.36 4.71
CA GLU A 3 -1.09 -39.39 3.84
C GLU A 3 -0.53 -38.31 4.73
N ALA A 4 0.80 -38.18 4.78
CA ALA A 4 1.44 -37.13 5.57
C ALA A 4 0.97 -35.78 5.00
N ALA A 5 0.16 -35.05 5.77
CA ALA A 5 -0.28 -33.71 5.39
C ALA A 5 0.95 -32.84 5.12
N LEU A 6 1.02 -32.26 3.92
CA LEU A 6 2.08 -31.30 3.57
C LEU A 6 2.02 -30.13 4.55
N ALA A 7 3.16 -29.79 5.14
CA ALA A 7 3.27 -28.59 5.97
C ALA A 7 3.14 -27.34 5.06
N ALA A 8 2.06 -26.58 5.23
CA ALA A 8 1.86 -25.30 4.55
C ALA A 8 2.38 -24.16 5.44
N LEU A 9 3.06 -23.19 4.83
CA LEU A 9 3.41 -21.94 5.48
C LEU A 9 2.32 -20.92 5.18
N GLU A 10 1.61 -20.50 6.21
CA GLU A 10 0.49 -19.55 6.10
C GLU A 10 0.72 -18.33 7.00
N GLY A 11 0.17 -17.19 6.59
CA GLY A 11 0.13 -15.99 7.43
C GLY A 11 -0.90 -16.15 8.54
N LYS A 12 -0.69 -15.39 9.63
CA LYS A 12 -1.61 -15.32 10.76
C LYS A 12 -2.35 -13.99 10.74
N LEU A 13 -3.59 -13.97 11.18
CA LEU A 13 -4.37 -12.75 11.39
C LEU A 13 -4.00 -12.10 12.74
N ASP A 14 -2.72 -11.75 12.87
CA ASP A 14 -2.16 -11.08 14.03
C ASP A 14 -1.40 -9.82 13.59
N ALA A 15 -1.95 -8.66 13.91
CA ALA A 15 -1.40 -7.35 13.60
C ALA A 15 -0.54 -6.77 14.75
N SER A 16 -0.38 -7.50 15.87
CA SER A 16 0.33 -7.01 17.04
C SER A 16 1.79 -6.64 16.72
N GLY A 17 2.18 -5.43 17.12
CA GLY A 17 3.54 -4.91 16.89
C GLY A 17 3.86 -4.55 15.45
N ARG A 18 2.87 -4.58 14.54
CA ARG A 18 3.02 -4.21 13.13
C ARG A 18 2.41 -2.85 12.84
N ARG A 19 3.01 -2.13 11.91
CA ARG A 19 2.53 -0.83 11.43
C ARG A 19 1.96 -0.95 10.03
N PHE A 20 0.84 -0.25 9.82
CA PHE A 20 0.10 -0.23 8.57
C PHE A 20 -0.13 1.19 8.10
N ALA A 21 -0.11 1.41 6.78
CA ALA A 21 -0.63 2.63 6.20
C ALA A 21 -1.86 2.32 5.36
N ILE A 22 -2.86 3.19 5.43
CA ILE A 22 -4.06 3.14 4.59
C ILE A 22 -4.02 4.36 3.68
N VAL A 23 -3.90 4.13 2.37
CA VAL A 23 -3.98 5.19 1.35
C VAL A 23 -5.40 5.19 0.81
N VAL A 24 -6.14 6.27 1.05
CA VAL A 24 -7.56 6.36 0.71
C VAL A 24 -7.86 7.55 -0.21
N SER A 25 -8.59 7.28 -1.31
CA SER A 25 -9.10 8.28 -2.23
C SER A 25 -10.22 9.13 -1.58
N ARG A 26 -10.14 10.46 -1.74
CA ARG A 26 -11.24 11.37 -1.37
C ARG A 26 -12.39 11.35 -2.37
N PHE A 27 -12.09 11.03 -3.65
CA PHE A 27 -13.14 10.89 -4.65
C PHE A 27 -14.05 9.71 -4.31
N ASN A 28 -15.35 9.86 -4.53
CA ASN A 28 -16.39 8.90 -4.11
C ASN A 28 -16.38 8.64 -2.59
N SER A 29 -16.23 9.70 -1.78
CA SER A 29 -16.09 9.64 -0.31
C SER A 29 -17.23 8.90 0.40
N PHE A 30 -18.45 8.96 -0.14
CA PHE A 30 -19.59 8.18 0.38
C PHE A 30 -19.29 6.68 0.50
N ILE A 31 -18.49 6.15 -0.43
CA ILE A 31 -18.04 4.75 -0.46
C ILE A 31 -16.72 4.58 0.27
N THR A 32 -15.71 5.41 -0.06
CA THR A 32 -14.34 5.22 0.43
C THR A 32 -14.21 5.41 1.95
N GLU A 33 -15.04 6.26 2.57
CA GLU A 33 -15.07 6.40 4.04
C GLU A 33 -15.60 5.14 4.72
N ARG A 34 -16.59 4.45 4.15
CA ARG A 34 -17.09 3.17 4.68
C ARG A 34 -16.05 2.07 4.57
N LEU A 35 -15.31 2.04 3.46
CA LEU A 35 -14.20 1.10 3.29
C LEU A 35 -13.08 1.40 4.29
N LEU A 36 -12.72 2.68 4.49
CA LEU A 36 -11.71 3.12 5.45
C LEU A 36 -12.06 2.71 6.87
N LEU A 37 -13.28 3.02 7.33
CA LEU A 37 -13.74 2.68 8.68
C LEU A 37 -13.68 1.16 8.92
N SER A 38 -14.10 0.37 7.94
CA SER A 38 -14.04 -1.09 8.04
C SER A 38 -12.62 -1.64 7.97
N ALA A 39 -11.72 -1.02 7.21
CA ALA A 39 -10.31 -1.39 7.22
C ALA A 39 -9.66 -1.11 8.57
N CYS A 40 -9.94 0.04 9.18
CA CYS A 40 -9.49 0.35 10.54
C CYS A 40 -10.03 -0.66 11.56
N ASP A 41 -11.33 -1.02 11.48
CA ASP A 41 -11.94 -2.04 12.36
C ASP A 41 -11.25 -3.40 12.20
N GLY A 42 -10.97 -3.84 10.96
CA GLY A 42 -10.25 -5.08 10.68
C GLY A 42 -8.85 -5.11 11.29
N LEU A 43 -8.09 -4.02 11.17
CA LEU A 43 -6.77 -3.89 11.79
C LEU A 43 -6.84 -3.93 13.32
N LEU A 44 -7.79 -3.20 13.91
CA LEU A 44 -7.95 -3.16 15.37
C LEU A 44 -8.37 -4.53 15.95
N ARG A 45 -9.31 -5.22 15.29
CA ARG A 45 -9.74 -6.57 15.70
C ARG A 45 -8.64 -7.62 15.60
N THR A 46 -7.68 -7.42 14.70
CA THR A 46 -6.53 -8.32 14.57
C THR A 46 -5.34 -7.93 15.47
N GLY A 47 -5.50 -6.93 16.35
CA GLY A 47 -4.52 -6.59 17.37
C GLY A 47 -3.62 -5.40 17.05
N ALA A 48 -3.84 -4.65 15.96
CA ALA A 48 -3.14 -3.39 15.71
C ALA A 48 -3.55 -2.33 16.74
N ARG A 49 -2.61 -1.49 17.17
CA ARG A 49 -2.91 -0.31 17.97
C ARG A 49 -3.27 0.87 17.06
N LYS A 50 -4.12 1.77 17.51
CA LYS A 50 -4.46 2.99 16.74
C LYS A 50 -3.22 3.81 16.35
N THR A 51 -2.20 3.83 17.20
CA THR A 51 -0.91 4.52 16.97
C THR A 51 -0.05 3.86 15.88
N ASP A 52 -0.38 2.65 15.46
CA ASP A 52 0.33 1.88 14.45
C ASP A 52 -0.38 1.91 13.08
N ILE A 53 -1.43 2.71 12.96
CA ILE A 53 -2.22 2.87 11.74
C ILE A 53 -2.12 4.33 11.28
N ASP A 54 -1.48 4.56 10.14
CA ASP A 54 -1.41 5.87 9.51
C ASP A 54 -2.39 5.94 8.33
N VAL A 55 -3.26 6.96 8.30
CA VAL A 55 -4.21 7.19 7.21
C VAL A 55 -3.73 8.35 6.35
N VAL A 56 -3.56 8.11 5.05
CA VAL A 56 -3.11 9.10 4.07
C VAL A 56 -4.20 9.30 3.02
N ARG A 57 -4.69 10.53 2.90
CA ARG A 57 -5.76 10.88 1.97
C ARG A 57 -5.21 11.46 0.68
N VAL A 58 -5.61 10.88 -0.45
CA VAL A 58 -5.23 11.33 -1.79
C VAL A 58 -6.44 11.87 -2.57
N PRO A 59 -6.25 12.71 -3.59
CA PRO A 59 -7.37 13.28 -4.36
C PRO A 59 -8.27 12.24 -5.01
N GLY A 60 -7.69 11.30 -5.75
CA GLY A 60 -8.38 10.26 -6.50
C GLY A 60 -7.69 8.90 -6.40
N ALA A 61 -8.25 7.91 -7.07
CA ALA A 61 -7.66 6.57 -7.11
C ALA A 61 -6.33 6.54 -7.88
N PHE A 62 -6.16 7.42 -8.86
CA PHE A 62 -4.95 7.50 -9.69
C PHE A 62 -3.69 7.84 -8.88
N GLU A 63 -3.81 8.58 -7.79
CA GLU A 63 -2.71 8.97 -6.92
C GLU A 63 -2.31 7.88 -5.91
N ILE A 64 -3.15 6.86 -5.72
CA ILE A 64 -2.90 5.78 -4.74
C ILE A 64 -1.56 5.08 -4.98
N PRO A 65 -1.21 4.62 -6.20
CA PRO A 65 0.04 3.88 -6.42
C PRO A 65 1.30 4.66 -6.05
N THR A 66 1.34 5.94 -6.41
CA THR A 66 2.49 6.82 -6.15
C THR A 66 2.74 7.01 -4.65
N ILE A 67 1.67 7.29 -3.90
CA ILE A 67 1.77 7.50 -2.45
C ILE A 67 2.03 6.18 -1.72
N SER A 68 1.40 5.09 -2.14
CA SER A 68 1.66 3.76 -1.59
C SER A 68 3.12 3.36 -1.73
N ARG A 69 3.71 3.58 -2.91
CA ARG A 69 5.14 3.34 -3.15
C ARG A 69 6.02 4.20 -2.25
N SER A 70 5.71 5.48 -2.13
CA SER A 70 6.47 6.40 -1.28
C SER A 70 6.46 5.96 0.18
N LEU A 71 5.29 5.58 0.71
CA LEU A 71 5.14 5.07 2.08
C LEU A 71 5.88 3.75 2.28
N ALA A 72 5.74 2.80 1.35
CA ALA A 72 6.45 1.52 1.40
C ALA A 72 7.97 1.70 1.43
N SER A 73 8.49 2.66 0.65
CA SER A 73 9.93 2.97 0.58
C SER A 73 10.50 3.58 1.87
N THR A 74 9.65 4.06 2.80
CA THR A 74 10.12 4.58 4.10
C THR A 74 10.65 3.50 5.04
N GLY A 75 10.32 2.23 4.80
CA GLY A 75 10.65 1.12 5.69
C GLY A 75 9.86 1.07 7.00
N LYS A 76 8.89 1.95 7.19
CA LYS A 76 8.09 2.04 8.44
C LYS A 76 6.94 1.05 8.51
N TYR A 77 6.42 0.62 7.36
CA TYR A 77 5.17 -0.14 7.29
C TYR A 77 5.41 -1.60 6.92
N HIS A 78 4.66 -2.47 7.53
CA HIS A 78 4.67 -3.91 7.27
C HIS A 78 3.76 -4.29 6.11
N ALA A 79 2.70 -3.49 5.88
CA ALA A 79 1.85 -3.55 4.69
C ALA A 79 1.17 -2.19 4.43
N ILE A 80 0.73 -1.98 3.19
CA ILE A 80 -0.05 -0.83 2.75
C ILE A 80 -1.44 -1.31 2.33
N ILE A 81 -2.49 -0.59 2.72
CA ILE A 81 -3.87 -0.85 2.29
C ILE A 81 -4.28 0.26 1.35
N CYS A 82 -4.68 -0.09 0.13
CA CYS A 82 -5.06 0.84 -0.93
C CYS A 82 -6.59 0.88 -1.04
N ILE A 83 -7.22 2.01 -0.71
CA ILE A 83 -8.68 2.18 -0.71
C ILE A 83 -9.10 3.23 -1.72
N GLY A 84 -10.00 2.84 -2.62
CA GLY A 84 -10.58 3.69 -3.64
C GLY A 84 -11.93 3.15 -4.13
N CYS A 85 -12.60 3.93 -4.94
CA CYS A 85 -13.81 3.50 -5.63
C CYS A 85 -13.86 4.12 -7.03
N LEU A 86 -13.83 3.28 -8.04
CA LEU A 86 -13.97 3.64 -9.44
C LEU A 86 -15.35 3.17 -9.92
N LEU A 87 -16.15 4.11 -10.42
CA LEU A 87 -17.45 3.85 -11.01
C LEU A 87 -17.37 4.09 -12.51
N ARG A 88 -17.91 3.17 -13.29
CA ARG A 88 -17.95 3.30 -14.74
C ARG A 88 -18.85 4.47 -15.15
N GLY A 89 -18.30 5.36 -15.96
CA GLY A 89 -19.02 6.42 -16.64
C GLY A 89 -19.14 6.13 -18.14
N ASP A 90 -19.60 7.11 -18.89
CA ASP A 90 -19.93 6.99 -20.31
C ASP A 90 -18.70 6.96 -21.24
N THR A 91 -17.52 7.18 -20.71
CA THR A 91 -16.27 7.30 -21.50
C THR A 91 -15.27 6.18 -21.15
N ALA A 92 -14.30 5.97 -22.04
CA ALA A 92 -13.20 5.02 -21.83
C ALA A 92 -12.25 5.41 -20.69
N HIS A 93 -12.45 6.57 -20.05
CA HIS A 93 -11.63 7.05 -18.94
C HIS A 93 -11.57 6.05 -17.78
N TYR A 94 -12.68 5.38 -17.48
CA TYR A 94 -12.75 4.34 -16.45
C TYR A 94 -11.72 3.24 -16.68
N ASP A 95 -11.68 2.68 -17.89
CA ASP A 95 -10.80 1.54 -18.19
C ASP A 95 -9.31 1.93 -18.10
N VAL A 96 -8.97 3.16 -18.54
CA VAL A 96 -7.62 3.71 -18.41
C VAL A 96 -7.21 3.82 -16.95
N ILE A 97 -8.06 4.40 -16.10
CA ILE A 97 -7.75 4.60 -14.67
C ILE A 97 -7.69 3.25 -13.93
N VAL A 98 -8.63 2.34 -14.17
CA VAL A 98 -8.63 1.00 -13.54
C VAL A 98 -7.32 0.27 -13.84
N ASN A 99 -6.90 0.24 -15.11
CA ASN A 99 -5.68 -0.44 -15.52
C ASN A 99 -4.44 0.14 -14.86
N GLU A 100 -4.29 1.48 -14.87
CA GLU A 100 -3.12 2.14 -14.29
C GLU A 100 -3.06 2.02 -12.76
N VAL A 101 -4.19 2.14 -12.07
CA VAL A 101 -4.26 1.99 -10.61
C VAL A 101 -3.90 0.56 -10.21
N THR A 102 -4.51 -0.44 -10.85
CA THR A 102 -4.28 -1.85 -10.53
C THR A 102 -2.82 -2.24 -10.81
N ARG A 103 -2.31 -1.90 -11.99
CA ARG A 103 -0.93 -2.15 -12.38
C ARG A 103 0.05 -1.45 -11.43
N GLY A 104 -0.19 -0.16 -11.13
CA GLY A 104 0.70 0.63 -10.30
C GLY A 104 0.77 0.15 -8.85
N ILE A 105 -0.34 -0.31 -8.26
CA ILE A 105 -0.37 -0.90 -6.91
C ILE A 105 0.43 -2.22 -6.90
N GLY A 106 0.18 -3.10 -7.87
CA GLY A 106 0.90 -4.38 -8.00
C GLY A 106 2.39 -4.18 -8.22
N GLN A 107 2.79 -3.27 -9.10
CA GLN A 107 4.18 -2.93 -9.36
C GLN A 107 4.86 -2.37 -8.11
N SER A 108 4.20 -1.47 -7.38
CA SER A 108 4.72 -0.92 -6.13
C SER A 108 5.00 -2.02 -5.10
N ALA A 109 4.08 -2.98 -4.94
CA ALA A 109 4.26 -4.11 -4.04
C ALA A 109 5.49 -4.96 -4.41
N GLN A 110 5.64 -5.29 -5.70
CA GLN A 110 6.76 -6.10 -6.20
C GLN A 110 8.11 -5.39 -6.05
N GLU A 111 8.19 -4.11 -6.40
CA GLU A 111 9.44 -3.35 -6.36
C GLU A 111 9.90 -3.01 -4.95
N THR A 112 8.97 -2.77 -4.02
CA THR A 112 9.30 -2.44 -2.63
C THR A 112 9.39 -3.67 -1.74
N GLY A 113 8.82 -4.79 -2.18
CA GLY A 113 8.67 -6.00 -1.38
C GLY A 113 7.74 -5.81 -0.17
N VAL A 114 7.05 -4.67 -0.03
CA VAL A 114 6.04 -4.44 1.01
C VAL A 114 4.69 -4.90 0.48
N PRO A 115 3.93 -5.75 1.17
CA PRO A 115 2.60 -6.14 0.75
C PRO A 115 1.67 -4.93 0.57
N HIS A 116 0.93 -4.90 -0.55
CA HIS A 116 -0.12 -3.92 -0.81
C HIS A 116 -1.45 -4.66 -0.94
N ALA A 117 -2.37 -4.39 -0.03
CA ALA A 117 -3.70 -4.96 -0.08
C ALA A 117 -4.63 -4.10 -0.94
N PHE A 118 -5.33 -4.72 -1.87
CA PHE A 118 -6.16 -4.06 -2.87
C PHE A 118 -7.61 -3.93 -2.36
N GLY A 119 -7.96 -2.76 -1.87
CA GLY A 119 -9.31 -2.36 -1.43
C GLY A 119 -9.95 -1.33 -2.38
N VAL A 120 -9.51 -1.28 -3.66
CA VAL A 120 -10.09 -0.39 -4.65
C VAL A 120 -11.26 -1.08 -5.34
N LEU A 121 -12.44 -0.51 -5.20
CA LEU A 121 -13.63 -0.99 -5.92
C LEU A 121 -13.59 -0.55 -7.38
N THR A 122 -13.93 -1.47 -8.27
CA THR A 122 -14.11 -1.25 -9.70
C THR A 122 -15.51 -1.75 -10.08
N CYS A 123 -16.47 -0.84 -10.15
CA CYS A 123 -17.88 -1.17 -10.27
C CYS A 123 -18.50 -0.51 -11.49
N ASP A 124 -19.44 -1.19 -12.11
CA ASP A 124 -20.22 -0.64 -13.21
C ASP A 124 -21.33 0.27 -12.70
N THR A 125 -21.87 -0.01 -11.51
CA THR A 125 -22.97 0.78 -10.93
C THR A 125 -22.68 1.19 -9.47
N LEU A 126 -23.41 2.23 -9.01
CA LEU A 126 -23.33 2.69 -7.63
C LEU A 126 -23.82 1.61 -6.65
N GLU A 127 -24.85 0.84 -7.02
CA GLU A 127 -25.42 -0.24 -6.20
C GLU A 127 -24.34 -1.30 -5.92
N GLN A 128 -23.57 -1.69 -6.94
CA GLN A 128 -22.44 -2.62 -6.75
C GLN A 128 -21.44 -2.08 -5.75
N ALA A 129 -21.11 -0.78 -5.82
CA ALA A 129 -20.17 -0.17 -4.90
C ALA A 129 -20.70 -0.12 -3.46
N ILE A 130 -22.00 0.19 -3.28
CA ILE A 130 -22.65 0.20 -1.96
C ILE A 130 -22.65 -1.21 -1.37
N ASP A 131 -23.00 -2.24 -2.15
CA ASP A 131 -23.00 -3.64 -1.69
C ASP A 131 -21.61 -4.08 -1.20
N ARG A 132 -20.56 -3.68 -1.88
CA ARG A 132 -19.15 -4.00 -1.53
C ARG A 132 -18.58 -3.12 -0.43
N ALA A 133 -19.26 -2.03 -0.10
CA ALA A 133 -18.89 -1.14 1.01
C ALA A 133 -19.58 -1.47 2.33
N GLY A 134 -20.22 -2.65 2.43
CA GLY A 134 -20.73 -3.17 3.69
C GLY A 134 -22.26 -3.31 3.77
N LEU A 135 -22.97 -3.29 2.63
CA LEU A 135 -24.42 -3.54 2.65
C LEU A 135 -24.69 -5.05 2.60
N LYS A 136 -24.59 -5.68 1.43
CA LYS A 136 -25.02 -7.08 1.25
C LYS A 136 -23.85 -8.05 1.08
N MET A 137 -22.78 -7.60 0.43
CA MET A 137 -21.69 -8.47 -0.01
C MET A 137 -20.42 -8.31 0.83
N GLY A 138 -20.54 -7.99 2.12
CA GLY A 138 -19.40 -7.72 2.99
C GLY A 138 -18.77 -6.35 2.73
N ASN A 139 -17.56 -6.12 3.24
CA ASN A 139 -16.86 -4.85 3.07
C ASN A 139 -15.43 -5.09 2.58
N LYS A 140 -15.12 -4.61 1.37
CA LYS A 140 -13.80 -4.79 0.74
C LYS A 140 -12.66 -4.07 1.47
N GLY A 141 -12.93 -3.05 2.25
CA GLY A 141 -11.95 -2.42 3.13
C GLY A 141 -11.54 -3.35 4.27
N PHE A 142 -12.50 -4.04 4.89
CA PHE A 142 -12.24 -5.04 5.93
C PHE A 142 -11.44 -6.22 5.37
N GLU A 143 -11.85 -6.76 4.23
CA GLU A 143 -11.14 -7.87 3.57
C GLU A 143 -9.71 -7.49 3.20
N ALA A 144 -9.50 -6.26 2.69
CA ALA A 144 -8.16 -5.76 2.38
C ALA A 144 -7.29 -5.61 3.65
N ALA A 145 -7.88 -5.21 4.78
CA ALA A 145 -7.16 -5.15 6.05
C ALA A 145 -6.71 -6.55 6.51
N LEU A 146 -7.59 -7.55 6.46
CA LEU A 146 -7.22 -8.94 6.80
C LEU A 146 -6.11 -9.47 5.88
N ALA A 147 -6.22 -9.25 4.57
CA ALA A 147 -5.18 -9.63 3.61
C ALA A 147 -3.84 -8.93 3.90
N ALA A 148 -3.85 -7.65 4.28
CA ALA A 148 -2.65 -6.92 4.66
C ALA A 148 -1.98 -7.52 5.91
N VAL A 149 -2.76 -7.88 6.93
CA VAL A 149 -2.27 -8.51 8.16
C VAL A 149 -1.67 -9.87 7.88
N GLU A 150 -2.39 -10.70 7.14
CA GLU A 150 -1.94 -12.05 6.77
C GLU A 150 -0.65 -12.01 5.97
N MET A 151 -0.57 -11.16 4.93
CA MET A 151 0.62 -11.02 4.10
C MET A 151 1.82 -10.43 4.86
N ALA A 152 1.60 -9.49 5.80
CA ALA A 152 2.66 -8.98 6.65
C ALA A 152 3.21 -10.07 7.60
N SER A 153 2.32 -10.91 8.13
CA SER A 153 2.68 -12.06 8.97
C SER A 153 3.42 -13.13 8.18
N LEU A 154 2.93 -13.50 7.00
CA LEU A 154 3.56 -14.49 6.12
C LEU A 154 4.96 -14.04 5.70
N LYS A 155 5.12 -12.77 5.32
CA LYS A 155 6.43 -12.19 4.97
C LYS A 155 7.43 -12.31 6.12
N ALA A 156 7.01 -12.05 7.36
CA ALA A 156 7.85 -12.22 8.54
C ALA A 156 8.21 -13.69 8.78
N ALA A 157 7.27 -14.63 8.57
CA ALA A 157 7.51 -16.06 8.69
C ALA A 157 8.51 -16.59 7.64
N ILE A 158 8.56 -16.00 6.44
CA ILE A 158 9.56 -16.30 5.40
C ILE A 158 10.95 -15.74 5.76
N GLY A 159 11.06 -14.91 6.80
CA GLY A 159 12.32 -14.30 7.23
C GLY A 159 12.74 -13.08 6.39
N LEU A 160 11.82 -12.50 5.61
CA LEU A 160 12.10 -11.29 4.85
C LEU A 160 11.89 -10.04 5.72
N PRO A 161 12.83 -9.05 5.71
CA PRO A 161 12.69 -7.81 6.47
C PRO A 161 11.47 -7.01 6.03
N ALA A 162 10.97 -6.13 6.89
CA ALA A 162 9.78 -5.30 6.62
C ALA A 162 9.91 -4.47 5.33
N SER A 163 11.12 -3.98 5.01
CA SER A 163 11.47 -3.45 3.69
C SER A 163 12.95 -3.68 3.41
N ALA A 164 13.28 -4.03 2.17
CA ALA A 164 14.65 -3.95 1.68
C ALA A 164 14.92 -2.51 1.22
N GLY A 165 15.01 -1.57 2.17
CA GLY A 165 15.51 -0.23 1.86
C GLY A 165 16.92 -0.37 1.29
N LYS A 166 17.12 -0.08 0.01
CA LYS A 166 18.45 0.12 -0.57
C LYS A 166 19.13 1.19 0.28
N LYS A 167 20.13 0.82 1.09
CA LYS A 167 21.10 1.79 1.62
C LYS A 167 21.67 2.50 0.41
N ASN A 168 21.30 3.78 0.22
CA ASN A 168 22.07 4.66 -0.64
C ASN A 168 23.49 4.64 -0.10
N GLN A 169 24.39 3.98 -0.80
CA GLN A 169 25.81 4.22 -0.64
C GLN A 169 26.01 5.68 -1.07
N ALA A 170 26.06 6.57 -0.08
CA ALA A 170 26.62 7.90 -0.27
C ALA A 170 28.03 7.69 -0.79
N GLY A 171 28.21 8.02 -2.07
CA GLY A 171 29.51 7.95 -2.71
C GLY A 171 30.51 8.74 -1.90
N ASP A 172 31.61 8.09 -1.57
CA ASP A 172 32.83 8.69 -1.04
C ASP A 172 33.26 9.81 -2.00
N GLY A 173 33.07 11.04 -1.54
CA GLY A 173 33.46 12.25 -2.27
C GLY A 173 34.96 12.37 -2.28
N SER A 174 35.62 11.75 -3.26
CA SER A 174 37.02 12.03 -3.57
C SER A 174 37.21 13.52 -3.82
N ARG A 175 37.87 14.18 -2.90
CA ARG A 175 38.32 15.59 -3.00
C ARG A 175 39.12 15.78 -4.27
N VAL A 176 38.56 16.50 -5.24
CA VAL A 176 39.31 17.04 -6.38
C VAL A 176 40.17 18.20 -5.88
N PRO A 177 41.50 18.20 -6.06
CA PRO A 177 42.36 19.30 -5.64
C PRO A 177 42.07 20.55 -6.49
N ARG A 178 41.76 21.68 -5.84
CA ARG A 178 41.62 22.99 -6.48
C ARG A 178 42.97 23.43 -7.06
N LYS A 179 43.10 23.44 -8.38
CA LYS A 179 44.19 24.15 -9.08
C LYS A 179 44.07 25.66 -8.85
N LYS A 180 45.12 26.27 -8.27
CA LYS A 180 45.24 27.73 -8.15
C LYS A 180 45.37 28.35 -9.54
N LEU A 181 44.48 29.30 -9.87
CA LEU A 181 44.65 30.17 -11.04
C LEU A 181 45.79 31.18 -10.85
N PRO A 182 46.60 31.48 -11.88
CA PRO A 182 47.64 32.49 -11.81
C PRO A 182 47.01 33.89 -11.77
N GLN A 183 47.55 34.75 -10.88
CA GLN A 183 47.23 36.17 -10.77
C GLN A 183 47.69 36.92 -12.03
N ARG A 184 46.76 37.62 -12.69
CA ARG A 184 47.09 38.62 -13.74
C ARG A 184 47.73 39.83 -13.09
N ARG A 185 48.97 40.13 -13.46
CA ARG A 185 49.65 41.41 -13.18
C ARG A 185 49.07 42.49 -14.09
N SER A 186 48.61 43.58 -13.48
CA SER A 186 48.23 44.82 -14.12
C SER A 186 49.49 45.55 -14.70
N ARG A 187 49.35 45.99 -15.92
CA ARG A 187 50.02 47.17 -16.47
C ARG A 187 48.99 48.12 -17.03
#